data_aaa7e6120ac8ce3c6465f15c9fd4177f
#
_entry.id   aaa7e6120ac8ce3c6465f15c9fd4177f
#
_cell.length_a   1.000
_cell.length_b   1.000
_cell.length_c   1.000
_cell.angle_alpha   90.00
_cell.angle_beta   90.00
_cell.angle_gamma   90.00
#
_symmetry.space_group_name_H-M   'P 1'
#
loop_
_entity.id
_entity.type
_entity.pdbx_description
1 polymer ?
#
loop_
_entity_poly.entity_id
_entity_poly.type
_entity_poly.pdbx_seq_one_letter_code
_entity_poly.pdbx_strand_id
1 'polypeptide(L)'
;MGFQSPALEYGALAPMLIIFGAAIIGVIIEAFLSAKVRAPIQLAISLGAVLLSLSQVWRLRGSATTTAAVNSVVIDGPVLFMQGTILVLSLFAFLLIAGIDAFAAQASAVPGSNEEARALESGKIQTEVYPLTLFAIGGMMLFPAANDLITLFVALEVLSLPLYLMAGLSRRRRLLSQEAALKYFLLGAYSSAFFLFGAAFLYGFAGDVSLVGIRKIGRAVV
;
A
#
# COMPACT_ATOMS: atom_id res chain seq x y z
N MET A 1 -33.67 -20.51 2.60
CA MET A 1 -32.56 -19.99 1.75
C MET A 1 -31.25 -20.38 2.43
N GLY A 2 -30.49 -21.31 1.83
CA GLY A 2 -29.20 -21.72 2.38
C GLY A 2 -28.19 -20.58 2.22
N PHE A 3 -27.45 -20.25 3.27
CA PHE A 3 -26.34 -19.31 3.22
C PHE A 3 -25.27 -19.90 2.30
N GLN A 4 -25.07 -19.28 1.12
CA GLN A 4 -23.93 -19.59 0.26
C GLN A 4 -22.79 -18.64 0.65
N SER A 5 -21.66 -19.20 1.07
CA SER A 5 -20.46 -18.39 1.30
C SER A 5 -20.06 -17.70 -0.02
N PRO A 6 -19.72 -16.41 0.01
CA PRO A 6 -19.26 -15.72 -1.19
C PRO A 6 -18.01 -16.41 -1.74
N ALA A 7 -17.98 -16.65 -3.05
CA ALA A 7 -16.80 -17.17 -3.73
C ALA A 7 -15.73 -16.09 -3.73
N LEU A 8 -14.63 -16.34 -3.01
CA LEU A 8 -13.44 -15.52 -3.04
C LEU A 8 -12.47 -16.15 -4.04
N GLU A 9 -12.27 -15.49 -5.16
CA GLU A 9 -11.34 -15.92 -6.21
C GLU A 9 -9.88 -15.69 -5.78
N TYR A 10 -9.41 -16.49 -4.79
CA TYR A 10 -8.07 -16.34 -4.20
C TYR A 10 -6.94 -16.34 -5.23
N GLY A 11 -7.10 -17.11 -6.32
CA GLY A 11 -6.11 -17.15 -7.39
C GLY A 11 -5.95 -15.81 -8.11
N ALA A 12 -7.06 -15.10 -8.36
CA ALA A 12 -7.05 -13.77 -8.98
C ALA A 12 -6.53 -12.70 -8.02
N LEU A 13 -6.82 -12.83 -6.72
CA LEU A 13 -6.38 -11.91 -5.67
C LEU A 13 -4.94 -12.18 -5.20
N ALA A 14 -4.34 -13.32 -5.57
CA ALA A 14 -3.05 -13.77 -5.06
C ALA A 14 -1.94 -12.71 -5.10
N PRO A 15 -1.75 -11.92 -6.17
CA PRO A 15 -0.70 -10.89 -6.19
C PRO A 15 -0.82 -9.89 -5.05
N MET A 16 -2.03 -9.39 -4.77
CA MET A 16 -2.29 -8.43 -3.71
C MET A 16 -2.22 -9.07 -2.32
N LEU A 17 -2.77 -10.29 -2.17
CA LEU A 17 -2.75 -11.01 -0.89
C LEU A 17 -1.34 -11.35 -0.44
N ILE A 18 -0.42 -11.64 -1.35
CA ILE A 18 1.00 -11.88 -1.04
C ILE A 18 1.62 -10.62 -0.45
N ILE A 19 1.38 -9.45 -1.06
CA ILE A 19 1.93 -8.18 -0.59
C ILE A 19 1.34 -7.80 0.79
N PHE A 20 0.03 -7.87 0.97
CA PHE A 20 -0.60 -7.60 2.26
C PHE A 20 -0.19 -8.60 3.34
N GLY A 21 -0.10 -9.89 2.99
CA GLY A 21 0.39 -10.92 3.90
C GLY A 21 1.82 -10.66 4.36
N ALA A 22 2.71 -10.29 3.43
CA ALA A 22 4.08 -9.93 3.75
C ALA A 22 4.16 -8.65 4.62
N ALA A 23 3.29 -7.66 4.37
CA ALA A 23 3.20 -6.46 5.21
C ALA A 23 2.82 -6.81 6.65
N ILE A 24 1.81 -7.66 6.85
CA ILE A 24 1.38 -8.14 8.16
C ILE A 24 2.51 -8.92 8.85
N ILE A 25 3.17 -9.85 8.14
CA ILE A 25 4.31 -10.59 8.65
C ILE A 25 5.44 -9.62 9.04
N GLY A 26 5.69 -8.59 8.23
CA GLY A 26 6.67 -7.56 8.52
C GLY A 26 6.38 -6.81 9.83
N VAL A 27 5.12 -6.46 10.09
CA VAL A 27 4.71 -5.84 11.37
C VAL A 27 4.93 -6.80 12.55
N ILE A 28 4.61 -8.08 12.38
CA ILE A 28 4.84 -9.09 13.43
C ILE A 28 6.34 -9.23 13.72
N ILE A 29 7.18 -9.26 12.69
CA ILE A 29 8.63 -9.29 12.82
C ILE A 29 9.13 -8.07 13.57
N GLU A 30 8.59 -6.89 13.27
CA GLU A 30 8.94 -5.65 13.97
C GLU A 30 8.64 -5.71 15.47
N ALA A 31 7.54 -6.36 15.83
CA ALA A 31 7.13 -6.49 17.22
C ALA A 31 7.97 -7.52 18.03
N PHE A 32 8.38 -8.62 17.41
CA PHE A 32 8.95 -9.76 18.14
C PHE A 32 10.45 -9.99 17.93
N LEU A 33 11.06 -9.50 16.84
CA LEU A 33 12.47 -9.76 16.57
C LEU A 33 13.38 -8.64 17.15
N SER A 34 14.61 -9.03 17.45
CA SER A 34 15.64 -8.09 17.91
C SER A 34 16.12 -7.17 16.78
N ALA A 35 16.46 -5.92 17.10
CA ALA A 35 16.86 -4.89 16.13
C ALA A 35 18.03 -5.32 15.20
N LYS A 36 18.94 -6.17 15.69
CA LYS A 36 20.14 -6.59 14.94
C LYS A 36 19.82 -7.42 13.68
N VAL A 37 18.75 -8.21 13.72
CA VAL A 37 18.39 -9.14 12.62
C VAL A 37 17.20 -8.68 11.79
N ARG A 38 16.49 -7.62 12.23
CA ARG A 38 15.29 -7.15 11.53
C ARG A 38 15.57 -6.66 10.11
N ALA A 39 16.58 -5.81 9.93
CA ALA A 39 16.83 -5.17 8.64
C ALA A 39 17.02 -6.18 7.48
N PRO A 40 17.93 -7.18 7.58
CA PRO A 40 18.10 -8.15 6.51
C PRO A 40 16.86 -9.04 6.32
N ILE A 41 16.15 -9.38 7.39
CA ILE A 41 14.92 -10.20 7.31
C ILE A 41 13.80 -9.41 6.63
N GLN A 42 13.55 -8.17 7.03
CA GLN A 42 12.55 -7.30 6.44
C GLN A 42 12.81 -7.07 4.94
N LEU A 43 14.06 -6.80 4.57
CA LEU A 43 14.45 -6.66 3.17
C LEU A 43 14.20 -7.95 2.39
N ALA A 44 14.63 -9.10 2.92
CA ALA A 44 14.45 -10.40 2.26
C ALA A 44 12.95 -10.74 2.05
N ILE A 45 12.11 -10.50 3.06
CA ILE A 45 10.66 -10.71 2.96
C ILE A 45 10.05 -9.75 1.95
N SER A 46 10.42 -8.47 1.97
CA SER A 46 9.87 -7.48 1.05
C SER A 46 10.22 -7.79 -0.40
N LEU A 47 11.50 -8.08 -0.69
CA LEU A 47 11.93 -8.46 -2.04
C LEU A 47 11.30 -9.80 -2.46
N GLY A 48 11.27 -10.79 -1.56
CA GLY A 48 10.66 -12.09 -1.82
C GLY A 48 9.16 -11.98 -2.14
N ALA A 49 8.43 -11.17 -1.38
CA ALA A 49 7.01 -10.93 -1.60
C ALA A 49 6.74 -10.23 -2.94
N VAL A 50 7.54 -9.22 -3.29
CA VAL A 50 7.40 -8.50 -4.56
C VAL A 50 7.71 -9.43 -5.74
N LEU A 51 8.77 -10.24 -5.67
CA LEU A 51 9.11 -11.21 -6.72
C LEU A 51 8.04 -12.30 -6.86
N LEU A 52 7.54 -12.82 -5.75
CA LEU A 52 6.47 -13.81 -5.75
C LEU A 52 5.17 -13.23 -6.31
N SER A 53 4.80 -12.01 -5.91
CA SER A 53 3.63 -11.31 -6.46
C SER A 53 3.78 -11.04 -7.96
N LEU A 54 4.97 -10.62 -8.41
CA LEU A 54 5.28 -10.41 -9.83
C LEU A 54 5.14 -11.72 -10.64
N SER A 55 5.57 -12.85 -10.07
CA SER A 55 5.38 -14.16 -10.70
C SER A 55 3.91 -14.53 -10.86
N GLN A 56 3.04 -14.17 -9.89
CA GLN A 56 1.60 -14.39 -9.98
C GLN A 56 0.95 -13.47 -11.03
N VAL A 57 1.35 -12.20 -11.10
CA VAL A 57 0.90 -11.28 -12.17
C VAL A 57 1.26 -11.84 -13.54
N TRP A 58 2.48 -12.37 -13.68
CA TRP A 58 2.91 -13.01 -14.94
C TRP A 58 2.08 -14.25 -15.29
N ARG A 59 1.75 -15.09 -14.31
CA ARG A 59 0.89 -16.28 -14.51
C ARG A 59 -0.53 -15.93 -14.92
N LEU A 60 -1.07 -14.83 -14.39
CA LEU A 60 -2.41 -14.34 -14.72
C LEU A 60 -2.46 -13.62 -16.07
N ARG A 61 -1.32 -13.32 -16.67
CA ARG A 61 -1.23 -12.66 -17.98
C ARG A 61 -1.88 -13.52 -19.05
N GLY A 62 -2.86 -12.96 -19.74
CA GLY A 62 -3.61 -13.67 -20.79
C GLY A 62 -4.80 -14.48 -20.27
N SER A 63 -5.10 -14.49 -18.98
CA SER A 63 -6.36 -15.00 -18.46
C SER A 63 -7.53 -14.08 -18.86
N ALA A 64 -8.72 -14.66 -18.92
CA ALA A 64 -9.94 -13.88 -19.14
C ALA A 64 -10.17 -12.90 -17.98
N THR A 65 -10.84 -11.77 -18.27
CA THR A 65 -11.25 -10.82 -17.24
C THR A 65 -12.07 -11.54 -16.17
N THR A 66 -11.61 -11.42 -14.91
CA THR A 66 -12.22 -12.09 -13.77
C THR A 66 -12.61 -11.03 -12.74
N THR A 67 -13.81 -11.14 -12.18
CA THR A 67 -14.21 -10.38 -10.99
C THR A 67 -13.99 -11.23 -9.75
N ALA A 68 -13.55 -10.60 -8.67
CA ALA A 68 -13.27 -11.26 -7.40
C ALA A 68 -13.85 -10.43 -6.24
N ALA A 69 -13.84 -11.02 -5.03
CA ALA A 69 -14.34 -10.37 -3.82
C ALA A 69 -15.76 -9.79 -4.00
N VAL A 70 -16.72 -10.63 -4.43
CA VAL A 70 -18.12 -10.24 -4.63
C VAL A 70 -18.26 -9.07 -5.64
N ASN A 71 -17.50 -9.10 -6.72
CA ASN A 71 -17.42 -8.07 -7.76
C ASN A 71 -16.80 -6.72 -7.33
N SER A 72 -16.24 -6.61 -6.13
CA SER A 72 -15.57 -5.39 -5.68
C SER A 72 -14.21 -5.15 -6.35
N VAL A 73 -13.61 -6.21 -6.88
CA VAL A 73 -12.31 -6.18 -7.56
C VAL A 73 -12.43 -6.79 -8.95
N VAL A 74 -11.82 -6.14 -9.95
CA VAL A 74 -11.71 -6.65 -11.32
C VAL A 74 -10.24 -6.89 -11.65
N ILE A 75 -9.96 -8.03 -12.27
CA ILE A 75 -8.63 -8.38 -12.77
C ILE A 75 -8.72 -8.55 -14.28
N ASP A 76 -8.13 -7.61 -14.98
CA ASP A 76 -8.06 -7.58 -16.44
C ASP A 76 -6.64 -7.23 -16.93
N GLY A 77 -6.44 -7.16 -18.22
CA GLY A 77 -5.14 -6.84 -18.83
C GLY A 77 -4.55 -5.52 -18.36
N PRO A 78 -5.28 -4.39 -18.39
CA PRO A 78 -4.83 -3.11 -17.87
C PRO A 78 -4.44 -3.15 -16.39
N VAL A 79 -5.25 -3.79 -15.55
CA VAL A 79 -4.96 -3.93 -14.11
C VAL A 79 -3.68 -4.73 -13.88
N LEU A 80 -3.52 -5.88 -14.55
CA LEU A 80 -2.30 -6.69 -14.44
C LEU A 80 -1.05 -5.93 -14.93
N PHE A 81 -1.18 -5.12 -15.98
CA PHE A 81 -0.09 -4.25 -16.44
C PHE A 81 0.29 -3.22 -15.39
N MET A 82 -0.68 -2.54 -14.80
CA MET A 82 -0.45 -1.56 -13.73
C MET A 82 0.17 -2.21 -12.50
N GLN A 83 -0.37 -3.34 -12.04
CA GLN A 83 0.19 -4.09 -10.91
C GLN A 83 1.62 -4.54 -11.19
N GLY A 84 1.91 -5.06 -12.39
CA GLY A 84 3.25 -5.44 -12.79
C GLY A 84 4.24 -4.26 -12.78
N THR A 85 3.82 -3.11 -13.28
CA THR A 85 4.62 -1.88 -13.27
C THR A 85 4.90 -1.41 -11.84
N ILE A 86 3.89 -1.40 -10.96
CA ILE A 86 4.03 -1.04 -9.55
C ILE A 86 5.04 -1.98 -8.87
N LEU A 87 4.94 -3.29 -9.09
CA LEU A 87 5.83 -4.27 -8.48
C LEU A 87 7.29 -4.12 -8.97
N VAL A 88 7.50 -3.85 -10.25
CA VAL A 88 8.85 -3.59 -10.80
C VAL A 88 9.45 -2.34 -10.16
N LEU A 89 8.70 -1.24 -10.07
CA LEU A 89 9.16 -0.02 -9.41
C LEU A 89 9.42 -0.24 -7.93
N SER A 90 8.62 -1.10 -7.28
CA SER A 90 8.79 -1.45 -5.86
C SER A 90 10.08 -2.21 -5.58
N LEU A 91 10.57 -3.04 -6.51
CA LEU A 91 11.90 -3.67 -6.40
C LEU A 91 13.00 -2.61 -6.29
N PHE A 92 12.98 -1.61 -7.17
CA PHE A 92 13.95 -0.52 -7.11
C PHE A 92 13.81 0.31 -5.84
N ALA A 93 12.57 0.56 -5.38
CA ALA A 93 12.33 1.28 -4.14
C ALA A 93 12.93 0.55 -2.93
N PHE A 94 12.75 -0.77 -2.79
CA PHE A 94 13.35 -1.54 -1.70
C PHE A 94 14.88 -1.59 -1.78
N LEU A 95 15.46 -1.68 -2.97
CA LEU A 95 16.90 -1.62 -3.14
C LEU A 95 17.45 -0.24 -2.75
N LEU A 96 16.75 0.84 -3.09
CA LEU A 96 17.13 2.19 -2.66
C LEU A 96 16.99 2.35 -1.15
N ILE A 97 15.91 1.88 -0.52
CA ILE A 97 15.72 1.92 0.93
C ILE A 97 16.87 1.18 1.64
N ALA A 98 17.28 0.03 1.11
CA ALA A 98 18.37 -0.76 1.68
C ALA A 98 19.74 -0.09 1.56
N GLY A 99 19.96 0.73 0.51
CA GLY A 99 21.23 1.40 0.24
C GLY A 99 21.37 2.80 0.86
N ILE A 100 20.33 3.36 1.46
CA ILE A 100 20.35 4.72 1.99
C ILE A 100 20.36 4.72 3.51
N ASP A 101 21.43 5.26 4.12
CA ASP A 101 21.54 5.48 5.57
C ASP A 101 20.52 6.53 6.12
N ALA A 102 19.69 7.09 5.23
CA ALA A 102 18.69 8.09 5.59
C ALA A 102 17.61 7.59 6.57
N PHE A 103 17.40 6.27 6.62
CA PHE A 103 16.50 5.62 7.56
C PHE A 103 17.24 5.05 8.79
N ALA A 104 18.53 5.37 8.95
CA ALA A 104 19.22 5.06 10.20
C ALA A 104 18.53 5.78 11.36
N ALA A 105 18.31 5.08 12.44
CA ALA A 105 17.61 5.60 13.62
C ALA A 105 18.46 6.64 14.37
N GLN A 106 18.53 7.84 13.86
CA GLN A 106 19.11 9.01 14.51
C GLN A 106 18.11 9.60 15.51
N ALA A 107 17.80 8.85 16.54
CA ALA A 107 16.55 8.98 17.29
C ALA A 107 16.34 10.31 18.02
N SER A 108 17.37 10.99 18.48
CA SER A 108 17.23 12.20 19.32
C SER A 108 18.44 13.13 19.22
N ALA A 109 19.40 12.79 18.39
CA ALA A 109 20.66 13.51 18.29
C ALA A 109 20.48 14.81 17.48
N VAL A 110 21.09 15.86 17.94
CA VAL A 110 21.23 17.10 17.17
C VAL A 110 22.11 16.79 15.96
N PRO A 111 21.70 17.20 14.73
CA PRO A 111 22.51 16.98 13.54
C PRO A 111 23.95 17.49 13.71
N GLY A 112 24.95 16.63 13.44
CA GLY A 112 26.37 16.94 13.62
C GLY A 112 26.92 16.71 15.03
N SER A 113 26.11 16.15 15.95
CA SER A 113 26.57 15.82 17.32
C SER A 113 27.26 14.46 17.42
N ASN A 114 28.11 14.29 18.47
CA ASN A 114 28.70 12.99 18.80
C ASN A 114 27.66 11.90 19.09
N GLU A 115 26.45 12.28 19.47
CA GLU A 115 25.33 11.36 19.68
C GLU A 115 24.79 10.82 18.36
N GLU A 116 24.75 11.65 17.32
CA GLU A 116 24.40 11.23 15.95
C GLU A 116 25.41 10.20 15.43
N ALA A 117 26.71 10.47 15.61
CA ALA A 117 27.78 9.55 15.20
C ALA A 117 27.64 8.19 15.93
N ARG A 118 27.41 8.19 17.24
CA ARG A 118 27.19 6.96 18.02
C ARG A 118 25.91 6.23 17.63
N ALA A 119 24.84 6.94 17.26
CA ALA A 119 23.60 6.33 16.79
C ALA A 119 23.77 5.66 15.41
N LEU A 120 24.56 6.28 14.52
CA LEU A 120 24.95 5.69 13.24
C LEU A 120 25.84 4.44 13.43
N GLU A 121 26.85 4.51 14.31
CA GLU A 121 27.71 3.38 14.64
C GLU A 121 26.92 2.22 15.29
N SER A 122 25.82 2.50 16.01
CA SER A 122 24.98 1.47 16.62
C SER A 122 24.15 0.68 15.61
N GLY A 123 24.13 1.08 14.33
CA GLY A 123 23.46 0.37 13.22
C GLY A 123 21.95 0.23 13.42
N LYS A 124 21.31 1.11 14.21
CA LYS A 124 19.85 1.08 14.40
C LYS A 124 19.17 1.69 13.17
N ILE A 125 18.69 0.84 12.29
CA ILE A 125 17.90 1.20 11.12
C ILE A 125 16.42 1.19 11.50
N GLN A 126 15.64 2.12 10.95
CA GLN A 126 14.17 2.12 11.07
C GLN A 126 13.60 1.09 10.12
N THR A 127 13.39 -0.11 10.61
CA THR A 127 12.92 -1.24 9.81
C THR A 127 11.40 -1.21 9.58
N GLU A 128 10.67 -0.36 10.30
CA GLU A 128 9.23 -0.11 10.13
C GLU A 128 8.86 0.41 8.74
N VAL A 129 9.82 0.99 8.03
CA VAL A 129 9.65 1.48 6.65
C VAL A 129 9.28 0.34 5.70
N TYR A 130 9.81 -0.88 5.89
CA TYR A 130 9.56 -2.02 5.01
C TYR A 130 8.08 -2.45 5.00
N PRO A 131 7.47 -2.80 6.14
CA PRO A 131 6.05 -3.18 6.15
C PRO A 131 5.13 -2.03 5.76
N LEU A 132 5.43 -0.77 6.12
CA LEU A 132 4.65 0.38 5.68
C LEU A 132 4.70 0.55 4.16
N THR A 133 5.87 0.39 3.56
CA THR A 133 6.01 0.42 2.09
C THR A 133 5.21 -0.72 1.43
N LEU A 134 5.22 -1.93 2.00
CA LEU A 134 4.40 -3.04 1.49
C LEU A 134 2.90 -2.74 1.57
N PHE A 135 2.40 -2.14 2.66
CA PHE A 135 1.00 -1.70 2.73
C PHE A 135 0.67 -0.67 1.65
N ALA A 136 1.54 0.33 1.44
CA ALA A 136 1.35 1.31 0.38
C ALA A 136 1.32 0.66 -1.01
N ILE A 137 2.22 -0.29 -1.29
CA ILE A 137 2.23 -1.06 -2.54
C ILE A 137 0.93 -1.85 -2.71
N GLY A 138 0.45 -2.51 -1.65
CA GLY A 138 -0.82 -3.23 -1.65
C GLY A 138 -2.00 -2.31 -2.01
N GLY A 139 -2.06 -1.12 -1.42
CA GLY A 139 -3.05 -0.09 -1.76
C GLY A 139 -2.92 0.39 -3.21
N MET A 140 -1.69 0.64 -3.69
CA MET A 140 -1.44 0.98 -5.10
C MET A 140 -1.89 -0.11 -6.07
N MET A 141 -1.75 -1.39 -5.71
CA MET A 141 -2.20 -2.52 -6.54
C MET A 141 -3.72 -2.69 -6.51
N LEU A 142 -4.36 -2.41 -5.38
CA LEU A 142 -5.80 -2.51 -5.20
C LEU A 142 -6.54 -1.36 -5.93
N PHE A 143 -5.96 -0.17 -5.97
CA PHE A 143 -6.59 1.02 -6.53
C PHE A 143 -7.04 0.84 -7.99
N PRO A 144 -6.20 0.42 -8.95
CA PRO A 144 -6.62 0.18 -10.34
C PRO A 144 -7.54 -1.03 -10.49
N ALA A 145 -7.57 -1.94 -9.51
CA ALA A 145 -8.42 -3.13 -9.53
C ALA A 145 -9.79 -2.91 -8.90
N ALA A 146 -10.03 -1.77 -8.25
CA ALA A 146 -11.29 -1.46 -7.61
C ALA A 146 -12.42 -1.32 -8.64
N ASN A 147 -13.55 -2.00 -8.40
CA ASN A 147 -14.72 -2.02 -9.29
C ASN A 147 -15.94 -1.28 -8.70
N ASP A 148 -15.79 -0.74 -7.52
CA ASP A 148 -16.80 0.08 -6.86
C ASP A 148 -16.16 1.26 -6.09
N LEU A 149 -16.97 2.27 -5.76
CA LEU A 149 -16.52 3.50 -5.11
C LEU A 149 -15.99 3.25 -3.69
N ILE A 150 -16.52 2.24 -2.99
CA ILE A 150 -16.10 1.94 -1.60
C ILE A 150 -14.74 1.28 -1.62
N THR A 151 -14.55 0.28 -2.48
CA THR A 151 -13.24 -0.39 -2.66
C THR A 151 -12.18 0.60 -3.15
N LEU A 152 -12.55 1.52 -4.05
CA LEU A 152 -11.66 2.58 -4.53
C LEU A 152 -11.22 3.50 -3.38
N PHE A 153 -12.16 3.90 -2.50
CA PHE A 153 -11.86 4.69 -1.31
C PHE A 153 -10.93 3.95 -0.35
N VAL A 154 -11.26 2.69 -0.04
CA VAL A 154 -10.42 1.86 0.85
C VAL A 154 -9.01 1.71 0.28
N ALA A 155 -8.87 1.48 -1.03
CA ALA A 155 -7.57 1.38 -1.67
C ALA A 155 -6.75 2.68 -1.55
N LEU A 156 -7.41 3.84 -1.68
CA LEU A 156 -6.80 5.16 -1.51
C LEU A 156 -6.31 5.38 -0.07
N GLU A 157 -7.12 5.00 0.92
CA GLU A 157 -6.72 5.11 2.34
C GLU A 157 -5.58 4.15 2.69
N VAL A 158 -5.65 2.90 2.23
CA VAL A 158 -4.59 1.91 2.46
C VAL A 158 -3.27 2.32 1.80
N LEU A 159 -3.33 3.00 0.66
CA LEU A 159 -2.15 3.60 0.03
C LEU A 159 -1.61 4.78 0.85
N SER A 160 -2.48 5.67 1.32
CA SER A 160 -2.11 6.99 1.86
C SER A 160 -1.62 6.92 3.31
N LEU A 161 -2.30 6.15 4.17
CA LEU A 161 -1.98 6.08 5.61
C LEU A 161 -0.52 5.69 5.90
N PRO A 162 0.05 4.65 5.26
CA PRO A 162 1.47 4.32 5.45
C PRO A 162 2.41 5.46 5.03
N LEU A 163 2.07 6.19 3.96
CA LEU A 163 2.88 7.31 3.47
C LEU A 163 2.91 8.46 4.48
N TYR A 164 1.77 8.76 5.16
CA TYR A 164 1.73 9.76 6.23
C TYR A 164 2.63 9.38 7.40
N LEU A 165 2.59 8.10 7.79
CA LEU A 165 3.47 7.58 8.85
C LEU A 165 4.95 7.65 8.44
N MET A 166 5.29 7.25 7.21
CA MET A 166 6.66 7.30 6.72
C MET A 166 7.21 8.73 6.66
N ALA A 167 6.39 9.72 6.30
CA ALA A 167 6.78 11.12 6.33
C ALA A 167 7.18 11.58 7.75
N GLY A 168 6.51 11.04 8.78
CA GLY A 168 6.81 11.32 10.20
C GLY A 168 8.00 10.54 10.77
N LEU A 169 8.37 9.43 10.14
CA LEU A 169 9.47 8.57 10.61
C LEU A 169 10.85 9.18 10.38
N SER A 170 11.01 10.15 9.47
CA SER A 170 12.30 10.80 9.20
C SER A 170 12.77 11.58 10.42
N ARG A 171 13.79 11.05 11.13
CA ARG A 171 14.25 11.60 12.42
C ARG A 171 15.35 12.66 12.30
N ARG A 172 15.96 12.81 11.12
CA ARG A 172 17.07 13.75 10.90
C ARG A 172 16.71 15.22 11.19
N ARG A 173 15.42 15.60 11.02
CA ARG A 173 14.86 16.91 11.35
C ARG A 173 13.48 16.71 11.99
N ARG A 174 13.46 16.14 13.17
CA ARG A 174 12.26 15.66 13.86
C ARG A 174 11.06 16.64 13.84
N LEU A 175 11.28 17.90 14.16
CA LEU A 175 10.20 18.89 14.19
C LEU A 175 9.62 19.15 12.78
N LEU A 176 10.49 19.28 11.77
CA LEU A 176 10.06 19.47 10.38
C LEU A 176 9.35 18.23 9.82
N SER A 177 9.81 17.04 10.20
CA SER A 177 9.16 15.78 9.75
C SER A 177 7.80 15.60 10.40
N GLN A 178 7.64 15.93 11.67
CA GLN A 178 6.34 15.91 12.35
C GLN A 178 5.36 16.92 11.76
N GLU A 179 5.83 18.14 11.47
CA GLU A 179 5.04 19.17 10.80
C GLU A 179 4.64 18.72 9.38
N ALA A 180 5.58 18.15 8.62
CA ALA A 180 5.32 17.64 7.28
C ALA A 180 4.30 16.49 7.30
N ALA A 181 4.45 15.54 8.23
CA ALA A 181 3.53 14.43 8.39
C ALA A 181 2.12 14.91 8.76
N LEU A 182 2.01 15.88 9.69
CA LEU A 182 0.73 16.46 10.07
C LEU A 182 0.05 17.18 8.90
N LYS A 183 0.80 18.01 8.16
CA LYS A 183 0.28 18.71 6.97
C LYS A 183 -0.17 17.71 5.90
N TYR A 184 0.63 16.67 5.65
CA TYR A 184 0.31 15.64 4.67
C TYR A 184 -0.94 14.87 5.07
N PHE A 185 -1.04 14.46 6.34
CA PHE A 185 -2.24 13.79 6.87
C PHE A 185 -3.49 14.67 6.77
N LEU A 186 -3.42 15.95 7.20
CA LEU A 186 -4.57 16.86 7.15
C LEU A 186 -5.04 17.12 5.72
N LEU A 187 -4.11 17.34 4.78
CA LEU A 187 -4.44 17.52 3.37
C LEU A 187 -5.01 16.24 2.74
N GLY A 188 -4.46 15.10 3.09
CA GLY A 188 -4.96 13.80 2.66
C GLY A 188 -6.37 13.53 3.18
N ALA A 189 -6.60 13.67 4.48
CA ALA A 189 -7.91 13.48 5.09
C ALA A 189 -8.98 14.43 4.50
N TYR A 190 -8.58 15.69 4.23
CA TYR A 190 -9.45 16.64 3.55
C TYR A 190 -9.80 16.19 2.13
N SER A 191 -8.81 15.73 1.36
CA SER A 191 -9.01 15.19 0.01
C SER A 191 -9.93 13.97 0.02
N SER A 192 -9.72 13.05 0.96
CA SER A 192 -10.55 11.86 1.15
C SER A 192 -12.00 12.21 1.50
N ALA A 193 -12.22 13.26 2.29
CA ALA A 193 -13.56 13.74 2.59
C ALA A 193 -14.28 14.24 1.33
N PHE A 194 -13.59 14.96 0.42
CA PHE A 194 -14.16 15.33 -0.88
C PHE A 194 -14.45 14.15 -1.77
N PHE A 195 -13.57 13.15 -1.78
CA PHE A 195 -13.82 11.92 -2.52
C PHE A 195 -15.12 11.25 -2.03
N LEU A 196 -15.27 11.06 -0.71
CA LEU A 196 -16.48 10.47 -0.14
C LEU A 196 -17.73 11.29 -0.41
N PHE A 197 -17.61 12.61 -0.35
CA PHE A 197 -18.71 13.52 -0.69
C PHE A 197 -19.16 13.35 -2.15
N GLY A 198 -18.19 13.31 -3.08
CA GLY A 198 -18.48 13.02 -4.49
C GLY A 198 -19.07 11.63 -4.71
N ALA A 199 -18.55 10.62 -4.02
CA ALA A 199 -19.10 9.25 -4.06
C ALA A 199 -20.55 9.19 -3.54
N ALA A 200 -20.88 9.93 -2.49
CA ALA A 200 -22.23 10.02 -1.96
C ALA A 200 -23.20 10.64 -2.97
N PHE A 201 -22.80 11.67 -3.70
CA PHE A 201 -23.62 12.23 -4.79
C PHE A 201 -23.83 11.23 -5.93
N LEU A 202 -22.77 10.55 -6.36
CA LEU A 202 -22.86 9.52 -7.38
C LEU A 202 -23.81 8.39 -6.95
N TYR A 203 -23.70 7.95 -5.70
CA TYR A 203 -24.61 6.95 -5.14
C TYR A 203 -26.06 7.47 -5.05
N GLY A 204 -26.24 8.71 -4.56
CA GLY A 204 -27.59 9.32 -4.47
C GLY A 204 -28.27 9.44 -5.83
N PHE A 205 -27.50 9.66 -6.91
CA PHE A 205 -28.02 9.72 -8.28
C PHE A 205 -28.21 8.33 -8.90
N ALA A 206 -27.25 7.43 -8.67
CA ALA A 206 -27.19 6.12 -9.32
C ALA A 206 -27.96 5.01 -8.58
N GLY A 207 -28.13 5.15 -7.26
CA GLY A 207 -28.66 4.07 -6.41
C GLY A 207 -27.73 2.84 -6.31
N ASP A 208 -26.48 2.95 -6.85
CA ASP A 208 -25.50 1.89 -6.91
C ASP A 208 -24.09 2.46 -6.65
N VAL A 209 -23.24 1.71 -5.97
CA VAL A 209 -21.83 2.05 -5.74
C VAL A 209 -20.91 1.47 -6.80
N SER A 210 -21.37 0.50 -7.60
CA SER A 210 -20.57 -0.14 -8.64
C SER A 210 -20.29 0.80 -9.80
N LEU A 211 -19.05 0.81 -10.31
CA LEU A 211 -18.68 1.63 -11.48
C LEU A 211 -19.47 1.24 -12.73
N VAL A 212 -19.86 -0.04 -12.83
CA VAL A 212 -20.70 -0.53 -13.94
C VAL A 212 -22.12 0.01 -13.84
N GLY A 213 -22.70 0.07 -12.63
CA GLY A 213 -24.02 0.64 -12.38
C GLY A 213 -24.06 2.13 -12.71
N ILE A 214 -23.10 2.89 -12.19
CA ILE A 214 -22.95 4.33 -12.43
C ILE A 214 -22.81 4.63 -13.95
N ARG A 215 -22.01 3.84 -14.67
CA ARG A 215 -21.85 4.02 -16.13
C ARG A 215 -23.14 3.83 -16.91
N LYS A 216 -24.05 2.94 -16.48
CA LYS A 216 -25.33 2.69 -17.16
C LYS A 216 -26.22 3.93 -17.18
N ILE A 217 -26.18 4.74 -16.13
CA ILE A 217 -27.00 5.94 -15.99
C ILE A 217 -26.57 7.01 -16.98
N GLY A 218 -25.27 7.23 -17.17
CA GLY A 218 -24.75 8.16 -18.17
C GLY A 218 -25.14 7.82 -19.62
N ARG A 219 -25.56 6.57 -19.88
CA ARG A 219 -26.06 6.13 -21.20
C ARG A 219 -27.59 6.20 -21.34
N ALA A 220 -28.31 6.25 -20.23
CA ALA A 220 -29.79 6.34 -20.24
C ALA A 220 -30.30 7.78 -20.38
N VAL A 221 -29.41 8.78 -20.26
CA VAL A 221 -29.72 10.22 -20.33
C VAL A 221 -29.37 10.80 -21.73
N VAL A 222 -28.81 9.99 -22.63
CA VAL A 222 -28.55 10.31 -24.05
C VAL A 222 -29.46 9.47 -24.93
#